data_57438869a5c61150934e2986c2d171ff
#
_entry.id   57438869a5c61150934e2986c2d171ff
#
_cell.length_a   1.000
_cell.length_b   1.000
_cell.length_c   1.000
_cell.angle_alpha   90.00
_cell.angle_beta   90.00
_cell.angle_gamma   90.00
#
_symmetry.space_group_name_H-M   'P 1'
#
loop_
_entity.id
_entity.type
_entity.pdbx_description
1 polymer ?
#
loop_
_entity_poly.entity_id
_entity_poly.type
_entity_poly.pdbx_seq_one_letter_code
_entity_poly.pdbx_strand_id
1 'polypeptide(L)'
;VDEFVMRFTHSCEIDWLLPGVPPTGRFVEIPMLGVVRFRGDRLYHEHIYWDQAGVLVQIGLLDPQGLPVAGVESARKLLDESLPSNRLMARWAASEGLGL
;
A
#
# COMPACT_ATOMS: atom_id res chain seq x y z
N VAL A 1 -9.60 13.49 5.80
CA VAL A 1 -9.14 12.19 5.30
C VAL A 1 -8.72 12.36 3.84
N ASP A 2 -7.55 11.87 3.51
CA ASP A 2 -6.98 11.97 2.18
C ASP A 2 -6.50 10.58 1.73
N GLU A 3 -7.06 10.08 0.64
CA GLU A 3 -6.68 8.79 0.06
C GLU A 3 -5.98 9.04 -1.27
N PHE A 4 -4.77 8.52 -1.42
CA PHE A 4 -3.97 8.79 -2.60
C PHE A 4 -3.03 7.62 -2.91
N VAL A 5 -2.47 7.63 -4.11
CA VAL A 5 -1.42 6.70 -4.52
C VAL A 5 -0.10 7.46 -4.52
N MET A 6 0.86 6.94 -3.77
CA MET A 6 2.23 7.44 -3.80
C MET A 6 3.06 6.59 -4.76
N ARG A 7 3.80 7.25 -5.64
CA ARG A 7 4.71 6.60 -6.59
C ARG A 7 6.12 7.11 -6.37
N PHE A 8 7.07 6.20 -6.36
CA PHE A 8 8.48 6.58 -6.23
C PHE A 8 9.39 5.48 -6.75
N THR A 9 10.62 5.87 -7.10
CA THR A 9 11.70 4.92 -7.32
C THR A 9 12.55 4.87 -6.06
N HIS A 10 12.81 3.66 -5.54
CA HIS A 10 13.60 3.47 -4.32
C HIS A 10 15.08 3.69 -4.63
N SER A 11 15.47 4.95 -4.77
CA SER A 11 16.80 5.39 -5.17
C SER A 11 17.66 5.93 -4.02
N CYS A 12 17.07 6.03 -2.83
CA CYS A 12 17.75 6.45 -1.60
C CYS A 12 17.10 5.77 -0.40
N GLU A 13 17.74 5.85 0.76
CA GLU A 13 17.11 5.39 1.99
C GLU A 13 15.94 6.32 2.35
N ILE A 14 14.82 5.73 2.76
CA ILE A 14 13.61 6.46 3.14
C ILE A 14 13.28 6.08 4.58
N ASP A 15 13.78 6.87 5.52
CA ASP A 15 13.75 6.52 6.94
C ASP A 15 12.37 6.34 7.53
N TRP A 16 11.39 7.07 7.04
CA TRP A 16 10.02 6.97 7.56
C TRP A 16 9.23 5.80 6.96
N LEU A 17 9.66 5.28 5.81
CA LEU A 17 8.97 4.20 5.08
C LEU A 17 9.75 2.89 5.13
N LEU A 18 11.05 2.95 4.87
CA LEU A 18 11.94 1.81 4.73
C LEU A 18 13.25 2.05 5.49
N PRO A 19 13.19 2.24 6.82
CA PRO A 19 14.40 2.52 7.59
C PRO A 19 15.41 1.37 7.50
N GLY A 20 16.66 1.73 7.24
CA GLY A 20 17.75 0.76 7.17
C GLY A 20 17.78 -0.09 5.91
N VAL A 21 16.93 0.15 4.94
CA VAL A 21 16.90 -0.60 3.68
C VAL A 21 17.70 0.15 2.63
N PRO A 22 18.81 -0.43 2.13
CA PRO A 22 19.57 0.19 1.04
C PRO A 22 18.72 0.35 -0.21
N PRO A 23 19.01 1.36 -1.04
CA PRO A 23 18.27 1.58 -2.28
C PRO A 23 18.22 0.34 -3.18
N THR A 24 17.01 -0.05 -3.62
CA THR A 24 16.83 -1.21 -4.50
C THR A 24 16.72 -0.82 -5.97
N GLY A 25 16.52 0.46 -6.27
CA GLY A 25 16.31 0.95 -7.63
C GLY A 25 14.93 0.60 -8.19
N ARG A 26 14.06 -0.02 -7.40
CA ARG A 26 12.75 -0.46 -7.87
C ARG A 26 11.70 0.63 -7.76
N PHE A 27 10.74 0.59 -8.68
CA PHE A 27 9.60 1.49 -8.69
C PHE A 27 8.48 0.94 -7.83
N VAL A 28 7.86 1.81 -7.03
CA VAL A 28 6.80 1.45 -6.10
C VAL A 28 5.59 2.32 -6.33
N GLU A 29 4.41 1.70 -6.36
CA GLU A 29 3.12 2.38 -6.34
C GLU A 29 2.31 1.83 -5.18
N ILE A 30 1.94 2.69 -4.23
CA ILE A 30 1.27 2.26 -3.00
C ILE A 30 0.11 3.17 -2.66
N PRO A 31 -1.08 2.60 -2.34
CA PRO A 31 -2.16 3.40 -1.79
C PRO A 31 -1.83 3.82 -0.37
N MET A 32 -2.14 5.06 -0.05
CA MET A 32 -1.97 5.61 1.28
C MET A 32 -3.24 6.28 1.74
N LEU A 33 -3.47 6.24 3.05
CA LEU A 33 -4.56 6.94 3.69
C LEU A 33 -3.99 7.88 4.74
N GLY A 34 -4.24 9.17 4.57
CA GLY A 34 -3.87 10.20 5.53
C GLY A 34 -5.09 10.71 6.29
N VAL A 35 -5.00 10.76 7.59
CA VAL A 35 -6.00 11.42 8.44
C VAL A 35 -5.34 12.66 9.02
N VAL A 36 -5.83 13.83 8.61
CA VAL A 36 -5.23 15.11 8.94
C VAL A 36 -6.19 15.91 9.79
N ARG A 37 -5.67 16.49 10.87
CA ARG A 37 -6.42 17.39 11.72
C ARG A 37 -5.81 18.77 11.67
N PHE A 38 -6.66 19.77 11.43
CA PHE A 38 -6.27 21.17 11.43
C PHE A 38 -6.74 21.85 12.72
N ARG A 39 -5.96 22.82 13.16
CA ARG A 39 -6.35 23.76 14.20
C ARG A 39 -6.21 25.16 13.60
N GLY A 40 -7.36 25.77 13.26
CA GLY A 40 -7.38 26.98 12.45
C GLY A 40 -6.89 26.68 11.04
N ASP A 41 -5.88 27.43 10.58
CA ASP A 41 -5.25 27.26 9.27
C ASP A 41 -3.96 26.41 9.34
N ARG A 42 -3.64 25.86 10.52
CA ARG A 42 -2.41 25.10 10.74
C ARG A 42 -2.69 23.60 10.84
N LEU A 43 -1.79 22.80 10.29
CA LEU A 43 -1.77 21.36 10.48
C LEU A 43 -1.48 21.05 11.94
N TYR A 44 -2.39 20.35 12.61
CA TYR A 44 -2.25 19.99 14.02
C TYR A 44 -1.58 18.64 14.19
N HIS A 45 -2.07 17.62 13.49
CA HIS A 45 -1.43 16.32 13.43
C HIS A 45 -1.85 15.59 12.16
N GLU A 46 -1.05 14.55 11.81
CA GLU A 46 -1.28 13.73 10.65
C GLU A 46 -1.02 12.27 11.01
N HIS A 47 -1.97 11.40 10.64
CA HIS A 47 -1.81 9.95 10.75
C HIS A 47 -1.83 9.38 9.35
N ILE A 48 -0.78 8.63 8.99
CA ILE A 48 -0.65 8.02 7.67
C ILE A 48 -0.63 6.51 7.81
N TYR A 49 -1.41 5.86 6.96
CA TYR A 49 -1.52 4.40 6.92
C TYR A 49 -1.21 3.89 5.53
N TRP A 50 -0.49 2.81 5.44
CA TRP A 50 -0.21 2.16 4.17
C TRP A 50 0.04 0.66 4.38
N ASP A 51 0.13 -0.08 3.27
CA ASP A 51 0.41 -1.51 3.26
C ASP A 51 1.93 -1.74 3.12
N GLN A 52 2.61 -1.96 4.24
CA GLN A 52 4.05 -2.19 4.25
C GLN A 52 4.45 -3.48 3.55
N ALA A 53 3.65 -4.54 3.69
CA ALA A 53 3.92 -5.80 3.00
C ALA A 53 3.91 -5.60 1.47
N GLY A 54 2.97 -4.80 0.96
CA GLY A 54 2.92 -4.47 -0.46
C GLY A 54 4.14 -3.69 -0.93
N VAL A 55 4.68 -2.80 -0.11
CA VAL A 55 5.94 -2.10 -0.41
C VAL A 55 7.09 -3.09 -0.50
N LEU A 56 7.23 -3.98 0.50
CA LEU A 56 8.31 -4.97 0.53
C LEU A 56 8.25 -5.95 -0.64
N VAL A 57 7.05 -6.32 -1.07
CA VAL A 57 6.86 -7.13 -2.27
C VAL A 57 7.40 -6.41 -3.50
N GLN A 58 7.06 -5.14 -3.66
CA GLN A 58 7.42 -4.36 -4.85
C GLN A 58 8.92 -4.07 -4.94
N ILE A 59 9.61 -3.94 -3.82
CA ILE A 59 11.07 -3.75 -3.82
C ILE A 59 11.85 -5.06 -3.81
N GLY A 60 11.16 -6.20 -3.78
CA GLY A 60 11.78 -7.51 -3.91
C GLY A 60 12.34 -8.09 -2.62
N LEU A 61 12.01 -7.53 -1.45
CA LEU A 61 12.46 -8.04 -0.15
C LEU A 61 11.49 -9.05 0.46
N LEU A 62 10.27 -9.14 -0.05
CA LEU A 62 9.27 -10.09 0.42
C LEU A 62 8.75 -10.89 -0.76
N ASP A 63 8.97 -12.22 -0.74
CA ASP A 63 8.39 -13.11 -1.72
C ASP A 63 6.91 -13.33 -1.37
N PRO A 64 5.97 -12.93 -2.24
CA PRO A 64 4.54 -13.07 -1.94
C PRO A 64 4.03 -14.50 -2.04
N GLN A 65 4.83 -15.43 -2.55
CA GLN A 65 4.39 -16.81 -2.74
C GLN A 65 3.99 -17.48 -1.42
N GLY A 66 2.76 -17.94 -1.33
CA GLY A 66 2.24 -18.58 -0.13
C GLY A 66 1.89 -17.62 1.00
N LEU A 67 2.00 -16.31 0.79
CA LEU A 67 1.66 -15.30 1.78
C LEU A 67 0.40 -14.54 1.37
N PRO A 68 -0.46 -14.19 2.32
CA PRO A 68 -1.66 -13.39 2.04
C PRO A 68 -1.29 -11.89 1.98
N VAL A 69 -0.56 -11.52 0.94
CA VAL A 69 -0.11 -10.13 0.74
C VAL A 69 -0.37 -9.71 -0.70
N ALA A 70 -0.54 -8.41 -0.90
CA ALA A 70 -0.74 -7.81 -2.20
C ALA A 70 0.52 -7.06 -2.65
N GLY A 71 0.58 -6.70 -3.92
CA GLY A 71 1.64 -5.86 -4.49
C GLY A 71 1.06 -4.59 -5.10
N VAL A 72 1.48 -4.27 -6.32
CA VAL A 72 1.08 -3.04 -7.01
C VAL A 72 -0.41 -2.97 -7.36
N GLU A 73 -1.09 -4.11 -7.42
CA GLU A 73 -2.49 -4.19 -7.85
C GLU A 73 -3.45 -3.35 -6.99
N SER A 74 -3.15 -3.20 -5.70
CA SER A 74 -3.98 -2.37 -4.81
C SER A 74 -3.94 -0.90 -5.17
N ALA A 75 -2.76 -0.38 -5.54
CA ALA A 75 -2.62 1.00 -6.00
C ALA A 75 -3.34 1.22 -7.33
N ARG A 76 -3.20 0.28 -8.25
CA ARG A 76 -3.86 0.36 -9.56
C ARG A 76 -5.38 0.31 -9.44
N LYS A 77 -5.91 -0.53 -8.55
CA LYS A 77 -7.34 -0.60 -8.28
C LYS A 77 -7.88 0.71 -7.74
N LEU A 78 -7.13 1.39 -6.88
CA LEU A 78 -7.54 2.67 -6.33
C LEU A 78 -7.68 3.73 -7.43
N LEU A 79 -6.79 3.71 -8.42
CA LEU A 79 -6.83 4.66 -9.54
C LEU A 79 -7.84 4.29 -10.61
N ASP A 80 -8.22 3.02 -10.71
CA ASP A 80 -9.15 2.52 -11.72
C ASP A 80 -10.08 1.48 -11.11
N GLU A 81 -11.30 1.91 -10.76
CA GLU A 81 -12.30 1.08 -10.11
C GLU A 81 -12.74 -0.13 -10.95
N SER A 82 -12.55 -0.07 -12.27
CA SER A 82 -12.94 -1.15 -13.17
C SER A 82 -12.04 -2.38 -13.06
N LEU A 83 -10.85 -2.23 -12.49
CA LEU A 83 -9.94 -3.34 -12.30
C LEU A 83 -10.45 -4.29 -11.21
N PRO A 84 -10.14 -5.60 -11.30
CA PRO A 84 -10.51 -6.55 -10.26
C PRO A 84 -9.81 -6.25 -8.95
N SER A 85 -10.44 -6.64 -7.83
CA SER A 85 -9.81 -6.60 -6.53
C SER A 85 -8.58 -7.52 -6.49
N ASN A 86 -7.69 -7.30 -5.53
CA ASN A 86 -6.48 -8.10 -5.40
C ASN A 86 -6.79 -9.57 -5.03
N ARG A 87 -5.76 -10.42 -5.08
CA ARG A 87 -5.90 -11.85 -4.82
C ARG A 87 -6.43 -12.21 -3.44
N LEU A 88 -6.25 -11.34 -2.46
CA LEU A 88 -6.74 -11.56 -1.10
C LEU A 88 -8.26 -11.67 -1.07
N MET A 89 -8.92 -10.98 -2.00
CA MET A 89 -10.38 -10.97 -2.07
C MET A 89 -10.95 -12.20 -2.78
N ALA A 90 -10.15 -12.89 -3.59
CA ALA A 90 -10.64 -14.01 -4.39
C ALA A 90 -11.19 -15.15 -3.53
N ARG A 91 -10.47 -15.53 -2.48
CA ARG A 91 -10.91 -16.61 -1.59
C ARG A 91 -12.13 -16.19 -0.76
N TRP A 92 -12.15 -14.95 -0.31
CA TRP A 92 -13.31 -14.43 0.41
C TRP A 92 -14.56 -14.42 -0.47
N ALA A 93 -14.43 -13.95 -1.70
CA ALA A 93 -15.56 -13.98 -2.65
C ALA A 93 -16.03 -15.41 -2.92
N ALA A 94 -15.12 -16.37 -3.05
CA ALA A 94 -15.44 -17.77 -3.26
C ALA A 94 -16.12 -18.42 -2.05
N SER A 95 -15.88 -17.91 -0.85
CA SER A 95 -16.47 -18.43 0.39
C SER A 95 -17.78 -17.72 0.79
N GLU A 96 -18.19 -16.71 0.05
CA GLU A 96 -19.41 -15.96 0.33
C GLU A 96 -20.63 -16.90 0.30
N GLY A 97 -21.43 -16.83 1.33
CA GLY A 97 -22.60 -17.69 1.48
C GLY A 97 -22.33 -19.09 2.02
N LEU A 98 -21.08 -19.43 2.34
CA LEU A 98 -20.72 -20.73 2.90
C LEU A 98 -20.75 -20.79 4.43
N GLY A 99 -21.19 -19.73 5.09
CA GLY A 99 -21.36 -19.74 6.54
C GLY A 99 -20.05 -19.85 7.32
N LEU A 100 -19.20 -18.91 7.13
CA LEU A 100 -17.92 -18.84 7.89
C LEU A 100 -18.12 -18.63 9.38
#